data_95f5ff785fef5b89647ddba363942029
#
_entry.id   95f5ff785fef5b89647ddba363942029
#
_cell.length_a   1.000
_cell.length_b   1.000
_cell.length_c   1.000
_cell.angle_alpha   90.00
_cell.angle_beta   90.00
_cell.angle_gamma   90.00
#
_symmetry.space_group_name_H-M   'P 1'
#
loop_
_entity.id
_entity.type
_entity.pdbx_description
1 polymer ?
#
loop_
_entity_poly.entity_id
_entity_poly.type
_entity_poly.pdbx_seq_one_letter_code
_entity_poly.pdbx_strand_id
1 'polypeptide(L)'
;MKTVLRVAVMGAVALSLTACAGRDREELAYVEQPVETLYAEAFEKMQRSRYDEAAAYFDEVERQHPFSEWARRSMLMAAYANYRQSQYDEAISDAQRFIALHPGNASAPYAYYLIALSYYERIYDVGRDQSTTRQALQALEQVVRRYPDTPYAQDARLKIDMTRDHLAGKEMSVGRWYLRNGYHLAAINRFQNVIREYETTSHTPEALHRLVEAYVSLGVDEEARQIAAVLGYNFSGSDWYEDSYDLLTSRGIAVPGSEDLERDPSLLRRALNRVFG
;
A
#
# COMPACT_ATOMS: atom_id res chain seq x y z
N MET A 1 11.74 -31.40 48.05
CA MET A 1 12.16 -30.38 47.05
C MET A 1 11.61 -30.57 45.63
N LYS A 2 11.47 -31.80 45.10
CA LYS A 2 10.98 -32.01 43.71
C LYS A 2 9.49 -31.74 43.49
N THR A 3 8.64 -31.84 44.50
CA THR A 3 7.19 -31.59 44.45
C THR A 3 6.83 -30.10 44.49
N VAL A 4 7.56 -29.29 45.24
CA VAL A 4 7.35 -27.83 45.34
C VAL A 4 7.73 -27.13 44.02
N LEU A 5 8.77 -27.63 43.35
CA LEU A 5 9.23 -27.10 42.06
C LEU A 5 8.21 -27.34 40.92
N ARG A 6 7.49 -28.48 40.95
CA ARG A 6 6.48 -28.80 39.94
C ARG A 6 5.19 -27.94 40.06
N VAL A 7 4.82 -27.58 41.28
CA VAL A 7 3.65 -26.69 41.53
C VAL A 7 3.99 -25.25 41.12
N ALA A 8 5.22 -24.78 41.36
CA ALA A 8 5.64 -23.44 40.92
C ALA A 8 5.71 -23.28 39.39
N VAL A 9 6.11 -24.32 38.66
CA VAL A 9 6.16 -24.31 37.18
C VAL A 9 4.75 -24.36 36.58
N MET A 10 3.82 -25.10 37.16
CA MET A 10 2.40 -25.09 36.71
C MET A 10 1.71 -23.76 37.00
N GLY A 11 2.02 -23.06 38.08
CA GLY A 11 1.50 -21.74 38.40
C GLY A 11 2.02 -20.64 37.43
N ALA A 12 3.26 -20.73 36.99
CA ALA A 12 3.87 -19.78 36.07
C ALA A 12 3.34 -19.92 34.63
N VAL A 13 2.96 -21.14 34.19
CA VAL A 13 2.37 -21.38 32.88
C VAL A 13 0.90 -20.91 32.82
N ALA A 14 0.15 -20.97 33.94
CA ALA A 14 -1.23 -20.48 34.00
C ALA A 14 -1.32 -18.94 33.95
N LEU A 15 -0.31 -18.21 34.44
CA LEU A 15 -0.28 -16.74 34.38
C LEU A 15 0.11 -16.18 33.00
N SER A 16 0.72 -16.97 32.11
CA SER A 16 1.12 -16.51 30.79
C SER A 16 0.02 -16.65 29.72
N LEU A 17 -1.11 -17.28 30.02
CA LEU A 17 -2.23 -17.45 29.08
C LEU A 17 -3.26 -16.30 29.12
N THR A 18 -3.15 -15.36 30.05
CA THR A 18 -4.06 -14.20 30.14
C THR A 18 -3.58 -12.96 29.36
N ALA A 19 -2.44 -13.02 28.67
CA ALA A 19 -1.88 -11.86 27.96
C ALA A 19 -2.35 -11.68 26.52
N CYS A 20 -3.28 -12.51 26.02
CA CYS A 20 -3.90 -12.39 24.69
C CYS A 20 -5.39 -12.06 24.74
N ALA A 21 -5.89 -11.48 25.84
CA ALA A 21 -7.18 -10.82 25.79
C ALA A 21 -7.01 -9.56 24.93
N GLY A 22 -7.64 -9.52 23.77
CA GLY A 22 -7.81 -8.29 22.99
C GLY A 22 -8.28 -7.22 23.99
N ARG A 23 -7.82 -5.99 23.74
CA ARG A 23 -8.27 -4.83 24.54
C ARG A 23 -9.76 -4.67 24.26
N ASP A 24 -10.59 -5.33 25.08
CA ASP A 24 -12.03 -5.12 25.02
C ASP A 24 -12.25 -3.61 25.18
N ARG A 25 -12.97 -2.99 24.24
CA ARG A 25 -13.40 -1.60 24.40
C ARG A 25 -14.10 -1.53 25.76
N GLU A 26 -13.76 -0.53 26.54
CA GLU A 26 -14.42 -0.29 27.83
C GLU A 26 -15.88 0.04 27.53
N GLU A 27 -16.77 -0.96 27.65
CA GLU A 27 -18.20 -0.74 27.48
C GLU A 27 -18.67 0.22 28.57
N LEU A 28 -19.26 1.34 28.15
CA LEU A 28 -19.85 2.28 29.08
C LEU A 28 -21.01 1.62 29.80
N ALA A 29 -21.12 1.87 31.11
CA ALA A 29 -22.29 1.43 31.91
C ALA A 29 -23.54 1.99 31.25
N TYR A 30 -24.56 1.12 31.06
CA TYR A 30 -25.83 1.54 30.45
C TYR A 30 -26.53 2.56 31.33
N VAL A 31 -26.59 3.78 30.87
CA VAL A 31 -27.43 4.86 31.43
C VAL A 31 -28.17 5.46 30.24
N GLU A 32 -29.48 5.33 30.21
CA GLU A 32 -30.32 5.88 29.16
C GLU A 32 -30.17 7.40 29.09
N GLN A 33 -29.81 7.92 27.95
CA GLN A 33 -29.61 9.35 27.72
C GLN A 33 -30.19 9.78 26.36
N PRO A 34 -30.62 11.05 26.22
CA PRO A 34 -31.03 11.61 24.95
C PRO A 34 -29.86 11.51 23.91
N VAL A 35 -30.24 11.19 22.68
CA VAL A 35 -29.27 10.97 21.61
C VAL A 35 -28.36 12.19 21.35
N GLU A 36 -28.92 13.39 21.46
CA GLU A 36 -28.21 14.65 21.29
C GLU A 36 -27.14 14.82 22.37
N THR A 37 -27.42 14.42 23.60
CA THR A 37 -26.46 14.50 24.71
C THR A 37 -25.30 13.55 24.50
N LEU A 38 -25.60 12.26 24.21
CA LEU A 38 -24.55 11.27 23.92
C LEU A 38 -23.65 11.68 22.76
N TYR A 39 -24.25 12.16 21.66
CA TYR A 39 -23.49 12.61 20.51
C TYR A 39 -22.63 13.85 20.82
N ALA A 40 -23.17 14.80 21.59
CA ALA A 40 -22.43 16.01 22.00
C ALA A 40 -21.21 15.65 22.87
N GLU A 41 -21.39 14.72 23.83
CA GLU A 41 -20.28 14.21 24.66
C GLU A 41 -19.23 13.50 23.84
N ALA A 42 -19.62 12.61 22.89
CA ALA A 42 -18.71 11.96 21.97
C ALA A 42 -17.89 12.98 21.16
N PHE A 43 -18.56 14.00 20.65
CA PHE A 43 -17.94 15.04 19.85
C PHE A 43 -16.99 15.92 20.67
N GLU A 44 -17.34 16.24 21.93
CA GLU A 44 -16.45 16.97 22.84
C GLU A 44 -15.16 16.18 23.11
N LYS A 45 -15.27 14.86 23.34
CA LYS A 45 -14.09 14.00 23.52
C LYS A 45 -13.24 13.95 22.26
N MET A 46 -13.86 13.89 21.09
CA MET A 46 -13.17 14.00 19.80
C MET A 46 -12.35 15.29 19.68
N GLN A 47 -12.95 16.44 20.04
CA GLN A 47 -12.27 17.74 20.00
C GLN A 47 -11.08 17.81 20.98
N ARG A 48 -11.17 17.12 22.10
CA ARG A 48 -10.10 17.00 23.09
C ARG A 48 -9.07 15.93 22.77
N SER A 49 -9.14 15.32 21.58
CA SER A 49 -8.27 14.23 21.12
C SER A 49 -8.32 12.97 22.02
N ARG A 50 -9.40 12.80 22.79
CA ARG A 50 -9.67 11.59 23.58
C ARG A 50 -10.41 10.59 22.71
N TYR A 51 -9.72 10.03 21.71
CA TYR A 51 -10.33 9.28 20.61
C TYR A 51 -10.91 7.94 21.07
N ASP A 52 -10.29 7.28 22.03
CA ASP A 52 -10.77 6.04 22.65
C ASP A 52 -12.14 6.24 23.31
N GLU A 53 -12.25 7.25 24.14
CA GLU A 53 -13.53 7.60 24.78
C GLU A 53 -14.55 8.09 23.74
N ALA A 54 -14.13 8.89 22.77
CA ALA A 54 -15.03 9.34 21.71
C ALA A 54 -15.64 8.16 20.94
N ALA A 55 -14.83 7.16 20.58
CA ALA A 55 -15.31 5.96 19.91
C ALA A 55 -16.34 5.22 20.78
N ALA A 56 -16.07 5.02 22.08
CA ALA A 56 -17.00 4.36 23.00
C ALA A 56 -18.35 5.10 23.11
N TYR A 57 -18.31 6.45 23.17
CA TYR A 57 -19.55 7.25 23.21
C TYR A 57 -20.30 7.23 21.87
N PHE A 58 -19.62 7.20 20.73
CA PHE A 58 -20.29 7.03 19.43
C PHE A 58 -20.91 5.64 19.27
N ASP A 59 -20.26 4.59 19.79
CA ASP A 59 -20.85 3.24 19.84
C ASP A 59 -22.08 3.20 20.76
N GLU A 60 -22.07 3.95 21.86
CA GLU A 60 -23.20 4.08 22.76
C GLU A 60 -24.42 4.76 22.12
N VAL A 61 -24.19 5.79 21.28
CA VAL A 61 -25.26 6.40 20.46
C VAL A 61 -25.93 5.36 19.58
N GLU A 62 -25.14 4.50 18.92
CA GLU A 62 -25.70 3.43 18.10
C GLU A 62 -26.44 2.40 18.92
N ARG A 63 -25.92 2.02 20.08
CA ARG A 63 -26.53 1.03 20.99
C ARG A 63 -27.87 1.47 21.54
N GLN A 64 -27.99 2.73 21.97
CA GLN A 64 -29.23 3.25 22.57
C GLN A 64 -30.24 3.71 21.52
N HIS A 65 -29.81 4.24 20.39
CA HIS A 65 -30.67 4.87 19.38
C HIS A 65 -30.38 4.36 17.95
N PRO A 66 -30.46 3.04 17.69
CA PRO A 66 -29.94 2.43 16.45
C PRO A 66 -30.64 2.91 15.16
N PHE A 67 -31.85 3.40 15.25
CA PHE A 67 -32.63 3.86 14.09
C PHE A 67 -32.56 5.38 13.87
N SER A 68 -31.80 6.10 14.68
CA SER A 68 -31.66 7.54 14.58
C SER A 68 -30.69 7.95 13.44
N GLU A 69 -30.82 9.18 12.94
CA GLU A 69 -29.82 9.75 12.04
C GLU A 69 -28.46 9.92 12.73
N TRP A 70 -28.46 10.12 14.04
CA TRP A 70 -27.28 10.23 14.86
C TRP A 70 -26.50 8.91 14.91
N ALA A 71 -27.19 7.75 14.96
CA ALA A 71 -26.52 6.45 14.92
C ALA A 71 -25.70 6.27 13.64
N ARG A 72 -26.28 6.62 12.48
CA ARG A 72 -25.54 6.55 11.20
C ARG A 72 -24.29 7.43 11.17
N ARG A 73 -24.39 8.64 11.73
CA ARG A 73 -23.25 9.54 11.86
C ARG A 73 -22.22 9.01 12.86
N SER A 74 -22.70 8.47 13.97
CA SER A 74 -21.86 7.92 15.03
C SER A 74 -21.02 6.73 14.56
N MET A 75 -21.57 5.80 13.79
CA MET A 75 -20.79 4.71 13.17
C MET A 75 -19.54 5.23 12.43
N LEU A 76 -19.73 6.25 11.61
CA LEU A 76 -18.64 6.79 10.81
C LEU A 76 -17.66 7.61 11.67
N MET A 77 -18.16 8.28 12.69
CA MET A 77 -17.33 9.02 13.65
C MET A 77 -16.54 8.09 14.57
N ALA A 78 -17.11 6.93 14.97
CA ALA A 78 -16.38 5.89 15.69
C ALA A 78 -15.23 5.33 14.83
N ALA A 79 -15.50 5.00 13.56
CA ALA A 79 -14.46 4.59 12.63
C ALA A 79 -13.33 5.64 12.49
N TYR A 80 -13.69 6.91 12.41
CA TYR A 80 -12.71 8.00 12.37
C TYR A 80 -11.94 8.15 13.68
N ALA A 81 -12.59 8.01 14.83
CA ALA A 81 -11.92 8.06 16.13
C ALA A 81 -10.91 6.91 16.28
N ASN A 82 -11.28 5.69 15.86
CA ASN A 82 -10.39 4.54 15.85
C ASN A 82 -9.18 4.76 14.91
N TYR A 83 -9.41 5.32 13.72
CA TYR A 83 -8.31 5.70 12.82
C TYR A 83 -7.34 6.72 13.48
N ARG A 84 -7.89 7.74 14.16
CA ARG A 84 -7.10 8.80 14.80
C ARG A 84 -6.22 8.29 15.95
N GLN A 85 -6.60 7.21 16.61
CA GLN A 85 -5.78 6.54 17.64
C GLN A 85 -4.95 5.37 17.10
N SER A 86 -4.84 5.24 15.77
CA SER A 86 -4.08 4.17 15.07
C SER A 86 -4.63 2.76 15.31
N GLN A 87 -5.89 2.64 15.72
CA GLN A 87 -6.62 1.35 15.78
C GLN A 87 -7.23 1.08 14.41
N TYR A 88 -6.36 0.71 13.47
CA TYR A 88 -6.73 0.62 12.05
C TYR A 88 -7.66 -0.55 11.75
N ASP A 89 -7.55 -1.67 12.47
CA ASP A 89 -8.41 -2.83 12.26
C ASP A 89 -9.85 -2.53 12.70
N GLU A 90 -10.03 -1.84 13.80
CA GLU A 90 -11.31 -1.36 14.30
C GLU A 90 -11.91 -0.31 13.36
N ALA A 91 -11.10 0.64 12.91
CA ALA A 91 -11.54 1.66 11.94
C ALA A 91 -12.02 1.03 10.62
N ILE A 92 -11.33 0.01 10.12
CA ILE A 92 -11.73 -0.76 8.92
C ILE A 92 -13.04 -1.48 9.17
N SER A 93 -13.18 -2.17 10.31
CA SER A 93 -14.38 -2.93 10.66
C SER A 93 -15.61 -2.03 10.75
N ASP A 94 -15.51 -0.90 11.46
CA ASP A 94 -16.62 0.04 11.64
C ASP A 94 -17.01 0.70 10.30
N ALA A 95 -16.03 1.11 9.50
CA ALA A 95 -16.30 1.69 8.19
C ALA A 95 -16.92 0.66 7.22
N GLN A 96 -16.49 -0.61 7.25
CA GLN A 96 -17.10 -1.69 6.47
C GLN A 96 -18.54 -1.95 6.90
N ARG A 97 -18.82 -1.96 8.21
CA ARG A 97 -20.15 -2.09 8.77
C ARG A 97 -21.06 -0.94 8.32
N PHE A 98 -20.56 0.30 8.36
CA PHE A 98 -21.29 1.46 7.82
C PHE A 98 -21.66 1.29 6.35
N ILE A 99 -20.72 0.86 5.51
CA ILE A 99 -20.96 0.64 4.08
C ILE A 99 -21.97 -0.47 3.84
N ALA A 100 -21.90 -1.56 4.62
CA ALA A 100 -22.81 -2.68 4.48
C ALA A 100 -24.26 -2.31 4.84
N LEU A 101 -24.44 -1.50 5.88
CA LEU A 101 -25.77 -1.07 6.34
C LEU A 101 -26.31 0.13 5.54
N HIS A 102 -25.45 0.98 5.02
CA HIS A 102 -25.82 2.24 4.36
C HIS A 102 -25.10 2.47 3.02
N PRO A 103 -25.18 1.54 2.05
CA PRO A 103 -24.38 1.59 0.82
C PRO A 103 -24.67 2.82 -0.07
N GLY A 104 -25.88 3.37 0.00
CA GLY A 104 -26.31 4.57 -0.75
C GLY A 104 -26.16 5.88 0.02
N ASN A 105 -25.52 5.89 1.18
CA ASN A 105 -25.34 7.10 1.97
C ASN A 105 -24.35 8.05 1.30
N ALA A 106 -24.60 9.37 1.40
CA ALA A 106 -23.70 10.41 0.86
C ALA A 106 -22.29 10.37 1.47
N SER A 107 -22.14 9.80 2.67
CA SER A 107 -20.84 9.63 3.34
C SER A 107 -20.14 8.31 3.01
N ALA A 108 -20.74 7.43 2.18
CA ALA A 108 -20.09 6.18 1.78
C ALA A 108 -18.72 6.41 1.10
N PRO A 109 -18.50 7.44 0.25
CA PRO A 109 -17.17 7.73 -0.30
C PRO A 109 -16.12 7.95 0.78
N TYR A 110 -16.46 8.64 1.85
CA TYR A 110 -15.56 8.87 2.98
C TYR A 110 -15.27 7.57 3.74
N ALA A 111 -16.26 6.69 3.94
CA ALA A 111 -16.05 5.40 4.59
C ALA A 111 -15.07 4.52 3.79
N TYR A 112 -15.23 4.42 2.46
CA TYR A 112 -14.27 3.73 1.60
C TYR A 112 -12.85 4.32 1.68
N TYR A 113 -12.78 5.64 1.71
CA TYR A 113 -11.51 6.34 1.84
C TYR A 113 -10.84 6.10 3.20
N LEU A 114 -11.61 6.07 4.29
CA LEU A 114 -11.10 5.78 5.63
C LEU A 114 -10.52 4.37 5.75
N ILE A 115 -11.15 3.37 5.11
CA ILE A 115 -10.61 2.01 4.98
C ILE A 115 -9.27 2.06 4.24
N ALA A 116 -9.20 2.77 3.12
CA ALA A 116 -8.00 2.88 2.32
C ALA A 116 -6.86 3.56 3.10
N LEU A 117 -7.15 4.64 3.82
CA LEU A 117 -6.19 5.31 4.70
C LEU A 117 -5.70 4.39 5.81
N SER A 118 -6.59 3.61 6.43
CA SER A 118 -6.21 2.69 7.51
C SER A 118 -5.22 1.61 7.05
N TYR A 119 -5.35 1.13 5.81
CA TYR A 119 -4.33 0.26 5.21
C TYR A 119 -3.07 1.03 4.84
N TYR A 120 -3.21 2.24 4.30
CA TYR A 120 -2.09 3.07 3.85
C TYR A 120 -1.13 3.44 4.99
N GLU A 121 -1.66 3.84 6.14
CA GLU A 121 -0.87 4.17 7.34
C GLU A 121 -0.09 2.96 7.92
N ARG A 122 -0.46 1.75 7.49
CA ARG A 122 0.21 0.50 7.89
C ARG A 122 1.25 0.02 6.87
N ILE A 123 1.61 0.85 5.89
CA ILE A 123 2.70 0.54 4.96
C ILE A 123 4.02 0.63 5.71
N TYR A 124 4.74 -0.48 5.75
CA TYR A 124 6.04 -0.60 6.38
C TYR A 124 7.16 -0.48 5.34
N ASP A 125 8.40 -0.53 5.82
CA ASP A 125 9.61 -0.52 4.99
C ASP A 125 9.58 -1.57 3.87
N VAL A 126 10.19 -1.25 2.72
CA VAL A 126 10.26 -2.12 1.53
C VAL A 126 10.93 -3.48 1.81
N GLY A 127 11.72 -3.60 2.88
CA GLY A 127 12.32 -4.85 3.31
C GLY A 127 11.33 -5.88 3.86
N ARG A 128 10.17 -5.43 4.35
CA ARG A 128 9.16 -6.27 5.00
C ARG A 128 8.17 -6.89 4.00
N ASP A 129 7.20 -7.64 4.53
CA ASP A 129 6.09 -8.16 3.73
C ASP A 129 5.21 -7.03 3.19
N GLN A 130 4.78 -7.17 1.94
CA GLN A 130 4.02 -6.15 1.20
C GLN A 130 2.52 -6.47 1.09
N SER A 131 1.99 -7.39 1.89
CA SER A 131 0.57 -7.75 1.86
C SER A 131 -0.32 -6.54 2.18
N THR A 132 0.00 -5.79 3.23
CA THR A 132 -0.71 -4.58 3.64
C THR A 132 -0.60 -3.47 2.58
N THR A 133 0.58 -3.31 1.97
CA THR A 133 0.78 -2.35 0.88
C THR A 133 -0.12 -2.66 -0.33
N ARG A 134 -0.27 -3.94 -0.69
CA ARG A 134 -1.21 -4.35 -1.74
C ARG A 134 -2.67 -4.13 -1.34
N GLN A 135 -3.03 -4.36 -0.08
CA GLN A 135 -4.38 -4.04 0.43
C GLN A 135 -4.67 -2.54 0.36
N ALA A 136 -3.69 -1.69 0.72
CA ALA A 136 -3.79 -0.24 0.59
C ALA A 136 -4.03 0.18 -0.87
N LEU A 137 -3.24 -0.35 -1.80
CA LEU A 137 -3.40 -0.08 -3.23
C LEU A 137 -4.80 -0.45 -3.73
N GLN A 138 -5.27 -1.65 -3.42
CA GLN A 138 -6.61 -2.13 -3.83
C GLN A 138 -7.72 -1.26 -3.26
N ALA A 139 -7.62 -0.87 -1.98
CA ALA A 139 -8.62 -0.03 -1.33
C ALA A 139 -8.63 1.39 -1.91
N LEU A 140 -7.46 1.98 -2.17
CA LEU A 140 -7.33 3.29 -2.82
C LEU A 140 -7.91 3.27 -4.25
N GLU A 141 -7.59 2.24 -5.04
CA GLU A 141 -8.15 2.07 -6.39
C GLU A 141 -9.67 1.88 -6.37
N GLN A 142 -10.21 1.25 -5.33
CA GLN A 142 -11.65 1.11 -5.14
C GLN A 142 -12.32 2.47 -4.91
N VAL A 143 -11.71 3.38 -4.14
CA VAL A 143 -12.20 4.76 -3.96
C VAL A 143 -12.25 5.48 -5.30
N VAL A 144 -11.17 5.47 -6.06
CA VAL A 144 -11.08 6.16 -7.36
C VAL A 144 -12.08 5.59 -8.37
N ARG A 145 -12.24 4.28 -8.43
CA ARG A 145 -13.15 3.61 -9.37
C ARG A 145 -14.62 3.85 -9.05
N ARG A 146 -15.00 3.88 -7.74
CA ARG A 146 -16.39 4.04 -7.33
C ARG A 146 -16.85 5.50 -7.27
N TYR A 147 -15.93 6.40 -6.92
CA TYR A 147 -16.24 7.80 -6.59
C TYR A 147 -15.26 8.77 -7.24
N PRO A 148 -15.05 8.72 -8.58
CA PRO A 148 -13.96 9.40 -9.30
C PRO A 148 -13.93 10.92 -9.12
N ASP A 149 -15.11 11.54 -8.90
CA ASP A 149 -15.29 12.99 -8.87
C ASP A 149 -15.24 13.58 -7.46
N THR A 150 -14.86 12.78 -6.46
CA THR A 150 -14.77 13.23 -5.06
C THR A 150 -13.38 13.74 -4.71
N PRO A 151 -13.25 14.64 -3.72
CA PRO A 151 -11.95 15.03 -3.16
C PRO A 151 -11.15 13.83 -2.64
N TYR A 152 -11.84 12.81 -2.13
CA TYR A 152 -11.24 11.57 -1.66
C TYR A 152 -10.54 10.81 -2.78
N ALA A 153 -11.12 10.77 -3.98
CA ALA A 153 -10.49 10.15 -5.14
C ALA A 153 -9.28 10.93 -5.64
N GLN A 154 -9.28 12.26 -5.52
CA GLN A 154 -8.12 13.08 -5.89
C GLN A 154 -6.91 12.76 -5.00
N ASP A 155 -7.11 12.73 -3.68
CA ASP A 155 -6.05 12.35 -2.74
C ASP A 155 -5.65 10.87 -2.89
N ALA A 156 -6.63 9.98 -3.12
CA ALA A 156 -6.35 8.56 -3.35
C ALA A 156 -5.45 8.32 -4.57
N ARG A 157 -5.58 9.10 -5.66
CA ARG A 157 -4.68 8.99 -6.83
C ARG A 157 -3.23 9.25 -6.46
N LEU A 158 -2.96 10.30 -5.68
CA LEU A 158 -1.60 10.60 -5.21
C LEU A 158 -1.04 9.46 -4.35
N LYS A 159 -1.87 8.92 -3.46
CA LYS A 159 -1.48 7.79 -2.60
C LYS A 159 -1.28 6.48 -3.40
N ILE A 160 -2.04 6.27 -4.48
CA ILE A 160 -1.82 5.15 -5.41
C ILE A 160 -0.43 5.23 -6.03
N ASP A 161 -0.02 6.40 -6.53
CA ASP A 161 1.29 6.57 -7.14
C ASP A 161 2.41 6.31 -6.12
N MET A 162 2.30 6.85 -4.91
CA MET A 162 3.25 6.58 -3.82
C MET A 162 3.29 5.09 -3.43
N THR A 163 2.13 4.43 -3.38
CA THR A 163 2.03 3.01 -3.02
C THR A 163 2.64 2.12 -4.11
N ARG A 164 2.43 2.46 -5.39
CA ARG A 164 3.05 1.76 -6.53
C ARG A 164 4.56 1.94 -6.54
N ASP A 165 5.05 3.14 -6.27
CA ASP A 165 6.48 3.41 -6.15
C ASP A 165 7.11 2.57 -5.02
N HIS A 166 6.43 2.45 -3.88
CA HIS A 166 6.87 1.60 -2.78
C HIS A 166 6.93 0.11 -3.15
N LEU A 167 5.92 -0.42 -3.87
CA LEU A 167 5.92 -1.80 -4.37
C LEU A 167 7.01 -2.04 -5.41
N ALA A 168 7.23 -1.09 -6.32
CA ALA A 168 8.34 -1.12 -7.27
C ALA A 168 9.70 -1.16 -6.56
N GLY A 169 9.86 -0.33 -5.52
CA GLY A 169 11.07 -0.31 -4.67
C GLY A 169 11.37 -1.68 -4.04
N LYS A 170 10.35 -2.45 -3.66
CA LYS A 170 10.52 -3.84 -3.19
C LYS A 170 11.08 -4.74 -4.28
N GLU A 171 10.49 -4.73 -5.47
CA GLU A 171 10.96 -5.53 -6.60
C GLU A 171 12.40 -5.14 -6.97
N MET A 172 12.71 -3.84 -7.00
CA MET A 172 14.06 -3.32 -7.22
C MET A 172 15.06 -3.81 -6.18
N SER A 173 14.69 -3.75 -4.90
CA SER A 173 15.56 -4.22 -3.79
C SER A 173 15.93 -5.69 -3.95
N VAL A 174 14.94 -6.54 -4.26
CA VAL A 174 15.13 -7.98 -4.47
C VAL A 174 15.92 -8.23 -5.75
N GLY A 175 15.60 -7.51 -6.85
CA GLY A 175 16.30 -7.62 -8.13
C GLY A 175 17.78 -7.27 -8.01
N ARG A 176 18.12 -6.16 -7.35
CA ARG A 176 19.51 -5.76 -7.07
C ARG A 176 20.26 -6.79 -6.24
N TRP A 177 19.58 -7.43 -5.28
CA TRP A 177 20.20 -8.50 -4.50
C TRP A 177 20.53 -9.71 -5.37
N TYR A 178 19.61 -10.16 -6.23
CA TYR A 178 19.86 -11.25 -7.17
C TYR A 178 20.98 -10.93 -8.15
N LEU A 179 20.98 -9.71 -8.70
CA LEU A 179 22.01 -9.29 -9.66
C LEU A 179 23.41 -9.32 -9.06
N ARG A 180 23.58 -8.73 -7.86
CA ARG A 180 24.87 -8.74 -7.13
C ARG A 180 25.36 -10.14 -6.78
N ASN A 181 24.47 -11.11 -6.62
CA ASN A 181 24.83 -12.48 -6.31
C ASN A 181 24.93 -13.39 -7.56
N GLY A 182 24.88 -12.82 -8.76
CA GLY A 182 25.04 -13.56 -10.03
C GLY A 182 23.81 -14.34 -10.46
N TYR A 183 22.65 -14.17 -9.81
CA TYR A 183 21.39 -14.82 -10.19
C TYR A 183 20.66 -14.01 -11.26
N HIS A 184 21.29 -13.84 -12.44
CA HIS A 184 20.83 -12.94 -13.48
C HIS A 184 19.39 -13.19 -13.95
N LEU A 185 18.97 -14.44 -14.16
CA LEU A 185 17.60 -14.75 -14.57
C LEU A 185 16.56 -14.37 -13.51
N ALA A 186 16.88 -14.56 -12.23
CA ALA A 186 16.00 -14.14 -11.13
C ALA A 186 15.92 -12.62 -11.03
N ALA A 187 17.03 -11.92 -11.26
CA ALA A 187 17.08 -10.46 -11.30
C ALA A 187 16.23 -9.91 -12.46
N ILE A 188 16.38 -10.48 -13.67
CA ILE A 188 15.59 -10.11 -14.85
C ILE A 188 14.10 -10.17 -14.55
N ASN A 189 13.60 -11.27 -13.97
CA ASN A 189 12.19 -11.40 -13.64
C ASN A 189 11.69 -10.29 -12.69
N ARG A 190 12.53 -9.87 -11.72
CA ARG A 190 12.17 -8.79 -10.80
C ARG A 190 12.11 -7.43 -11.49
N PHE A 191 13.10 -7.11 -12.28
CA PHE A 191 13.12 -5.84 -13.02
C PHE A 191 12.03 -5.78 -14.09
N GLN A 192 11.72 -6.88 -14.76
CA GLN A 192 10.58 -6.96 -15.68
C GLN A 192 9.24 -6.72 -14.95
N ASN A 193 9.09 -7.21 -13.71
CA ASN A 193 7.90 -6.89 -12.92
C ASN A 193 7.75 -5.39 -12.67
N VAL A 194 8.85 -4.66 -12.40
CA VAL A 194 8.80 -3.19 -12.24
C VAL A 194 8.26 -2.54 -13.51
N ILE A 195 8.79 -2.92 -14.66
CA ILE A 195 8.41 -2.32 -15.95
C ILE A 195 6.96 -2.67 -16.32
N ARG A 196 6.52 -3.89 -16.06
CA ARG A 196 5.18 -4.35 -16.44
C ARG A 196 4.08 -3.84 -15.50
N GLU A 197 4.32 -3.87 -14.18
CA GLU A 197 3.29 -3.56 -13.19
C GLU A 197 3.38 -2.13 -12.64
N TYR A 198 4.57 -1.50 -12.75
CA TYR A 198 4.89 -0.21 -12.12
C TYR A 198 5.61 0.76 -13.06
N GLU A 199 5.28 0.76 -14.35
CA GLU A 199 5.97 1.51 -15.41
C GLU A 199 6.04 3.02 -15.19
N THR A 200 5.08 3.58 -14.44
CA THR A 200 4.98 5.02 -14.15
C THR A 200 5.78 5.46 -12.92
N THR A 201 6.49 4.55 -12.27
CA THR A 201 7.24 4.85 -11.05
C THR A 201 8.63 5.41 -11.35
N SER A 202 9.22 6.06 -10.36
CA SER A 202 10.60 6.58 -10.41
C SER A 202 11.66 5.48 -10.61
N HIS A 203 11.30 4.24 -10.38
CA HIS A 203 12.18 3.07 -10.48
C HIS A 203 12.36 2.54 -11.91
N THR A 204 11.51 2.93 -12.85
CA THR A 204 11.51 2.37 -14.23
C THR A 204 12.82 2.59 -14.97
N PRO A 205 13.46 3.78 -14.96
CA PRO A 205 14.74 3.96 -15.65
C PRO A 205 15.84 3.07 -15.07
N GLU A 206 15.94 2.95 -13.74
CA GLU A 206 16.90 2.04 -13.12
C GLU A 206 16.60 0.58 -13.48
N ALA A 207 15.33 0.16 -13.47
CA ALA A 207 14.95 -1.22 -13.81
C ALA A 207 15.38 -1.59 -15.23
N LEU A 208 15.22 -0.69 -16.19
CA LEU A 208 15.68 -0.86 -17.57
C LEU A 208 17.20 -0.99 -17.63
N HIS A 209 17.94 -0.11 -16.95
CA HIS A 209 19.40 -0.21 -16.88
C HIS A 209 19.87 -1.54 -16.27
N ARG A 210 19.27 -1.98 -15.16
CA ARG A 210 19.62 -3.25 -14.51
C ARG A 210 19.29 -4.46 -15.38
N LEU A 211 18.29 -4.38 -16.25
CA LEU A 211 18.04 -5.39 -17.28
C LEU A 211 19.16 -5.43 -18.31
N VAL A 212 19.66 -4.27 -18.76
CA VAL A 212 20.82 -4.20 -19.67
C VAL A 212 22.02 -4.90 -19.03
N GLU A 213 22.35 -4.57 -17.77
CA GLU A 213 23.46 -5.21 -17.05
C GLU A 213 23.29 -6.74 -16.97
N ALA A 214 22.07 -7.21 -16.65
CA ALA A 214 21.78 -8.62 -16.50
C ALA A 214 21.90 -9.37 -17.83
N TYR A 215 21.36 -8.82 -18.93
CA TYR A 215 21.45 -9.44 -20.25
C TYR A 215 22.88 -9.44 -20.79
N VAL A 216 23.64 -8.34 -20.63
CA VAL A 216 25.05 -8.28 -20.96
C VAL A 216 25.86 -9.32 -20.19
N SER A 217 25.55 -9.54 -18.91
CA SER A 217 26.21 -10.55 -18.09
C SER A 217 25.93 -11.98 -18.54
N LEU A 218 24.79 -12.22 -19.20
CA LEU A 218 24.42 -13.51 -19.80
C LEU A 218 24.91 -13.67 -21.24
N GLY A 219 25.51 -12.63 -21.85
CA GLY A 219 25.91 -12.64 -23.26
C GLY A 219 24.74 -12.55 -24.24
N VAL A 220 23.61 -12.01 -23.80
CA VAL A 220 22.38 -11.85 -24.60
C VAL A 220 22.32 -10.40 -25.09
N ASP A 221 23.24 -10.07 -26.03
CA ASP A 221 23.51 -8.70 -26.43
C ASP A 221 22.36 -8.03 -27.17
N GLU A 222 21.56 -8.78 -27.91
CA GLU A 222 20.42 -8.23 -28.67
C GLU A 222 19.32 -7.73 -27.75
N GLU A 223 19.01 -8.48 -26.70
CA GLU A 223 18.04 -8.08 -25.68
C GLU A 223 18.55 -6.84 -24.90
N ALA A 224 19.82 -6.85 -24.53
CA ALA A 224 20.46 -5.70 -23.86
C ALA A 224 20.35 -4.43 -24.72
N ARG A 225 20.64 -4.55 -26.01
CA ARG A 225 20.53 -3.45 -26.98
C ARG A 225 19.11 -2.91 -27.12
N GLN A 226 18.12 -3.81 -27.17
CA GLN A 226 16.71 -3.43 -27.29
C GLN A 226 16.21 -2.71 -26.02
N ILE A 227 16.58 -3.19 -24.83
CA ILE A 227 16.23 -2.53 -23.57
C ILE A 227 16.86 -1.15 -23.47
N ALA A 228 18.15 -1.02 -23.84
CA ALA A 228 18.84 0.27 -23.87
C ALA A 228 18.19 1.26 -24.86
N ALA A 229 17.68 0.77 -25.99
CA ALA A 229 16.93 1.59 -26.92
C ALA A 229 15.63 2.14 -26.32
N VAL A 230 14.87 1.31 -25.58
CA VAL A 230 13.68 1.74 -24.84
C VAL A 230 14.05 2.79 -23.78
N LEU A 231 15.14 2.57 -23.04
CA LEU A 231 15.63 3.50 -22.03
C LEU A 231 16.00 4.84 -22.66
N GLY A 232 16.77 4.82 -23.77
CA GLY A 232 17.16 6.04 -24.49
C GLY A 232 15.99 6.80 -25.11
N TYR A 233 14.98 6.08 -25.60
CA TYR A 233 13.79 6.73 -26.18
C TYR A 233 12.93 7.44 -25.12
N ASN A 234 12.69 6.80 -23.96
CA ASN A 234 11.80 7.34 -22.94
C ASN A 234 12.51 8.20 -21.89
N PHE A 235 13.81 7.97 -21.64
CA PHE A 235 14.58 8.54 -20.54
C PHE A 235 15.98 8.99 -20.97
N SER A 236 16.11 9.61 -22.14
CA SER A 236 17.38 10.02 -22.75
C SER A 236 18.26 10.95 -21.89
N GLY A 237 17.65 11.69 -20.96
CA GLY A 237 18.36 12.59 -20.04
C GLY A 237 18.65 11.98 -18.67
N SER A 238 18.51 10.67 -18.50
CA SER A 238 18.79 10.02 -17.22
C SER A 238 20.20 9.45 -17.17
N ASP A 239 20.84 9.53 -15.99
CA ASP A 239 22.15 8.92 -15.73
C ASP A 239 22.14 7.41 -16.06
N TRP A 240 20.99 6.75 -15.86
CA TRP A 240 20.81 5.33 -16.18
C TRP A 240 20.95 5.02 -17.68
N TYR A 241 20.56 5.98 -18.55
CA TYR A 241 20.78 5.83 -19.97
C TYR A 241 22.27 5.98 -20.32
N GLU A 242 22.94 6.98 -19.75
CA GLU A 242 24.38 7.19 -19.94
C GLU A 242 25.17 5.94 -19.51
N ASP A 243 24.90 5.41 -18.32
CA ASP A 243 25.52 4.19 -17.79
C ASP A 243 25.28 2.98 -18.72
N SER A 244 24.06 2.84 -19.26
CA SER A 244 23.73 1.75 -20.20
C SER A 244 24.45 1.89 -21.53
N TYR A 245 24.54 3.11 -22.05
CA TYR A 245 25.23 3.42 -23.28
C TYR A 245 26.72 3.11 -23.16
N ASP A 246 27.36 3.56 -22.10
CA ASP A 246 28.77 3.32 -21.82
C ASP A 246 29.07 1.83 -21.62
N LEU A 247 28.22 1.12 -20.92
CA LEU A 247 28.34 -0.33 -20.73
C LEU A 247 28.33 -1.08 -22.08
N LEU A 248 27.37 -0.77 -22.96
CA LEU A 248 27.21 -1.45 -24.24
C LEU A 248 28.34 -1.08 -25.21
N THR A 249 28.70 0.21 -25.33
CA THR A 249 29.76 0.68 -26.22
C THR A 249 31.13 0.16 -25.82
N SER A 250 31.41 0.05 -24.51
CA SER A 250 32.65 -0.56 -24.01
C SER A 250 32.82 -2.02 -24.42
N ARG A 251 31.70 -2.69 -24.74
CA ARG A 251 31.65 -4.09 -25.23
C ARG A 251 31.54 -4.21 -26.75
N GLY A 252 31.55 -3.08 -27.45
CA GLY A 252 31.42 -3.06 -28.91
C GLY A 252 29.99 -3.31 -29.41
N ILE A 253 28.99 -3.20 -28.54
CA ILE A 253 27.59 -3.34 -28.88
C ILE A 253 27.04 -1.97 -29.26
N ALA A 254 26.61 -1.81 -30.52
CA ALA A 254 26.02 -0.55 -30.99
C ALA A 254 24.62 -0.34 -30.39
N VAL A 255 24.39 0.81 -29.76
CA VAL A 255 23.09 1.23 -29.26
C VAL A 255 22.40 2.06 -30.35
N PRO A 256 21.15 1.74 -30.75
CA PRO A 256 20.40 2.57 -31.70
C PRO A 256 20.19 3.96 -31.10
N GLY A 257 20.55 5.01 -31.84
CA GLY A 257 20.26 6.39 -31.46
C GLY A 257 18.76 6.68 -31.58
N SER A 258 18.27 7.77 -30.97
CA SER A 258 16.88 8.23 -31.10
C SER A 258 16.48 8.40 -32.58
N GLU A 259 17.37 8.88 -33.42
CA GLU A 259 17.17 9.03 -34.87
C GLU A 259 16.95 7.69 -35.59
N ASP A 260 17.64 6.61 -35.16
CA ASP A 260 17.47 5.28 -35.74
C ASP A 260 16.12 4.68 -35.37
N LEU A 261 15.64 4.94 -34.14
CA LEU A 261 14.32 4.50 -33.65
C LEU A 261 13.17 5.26 -34.34
N GLU A 262 13.38 6.52 -34.67
CA GLU A 262 12.42 7.32 -35.46
C GLU A 262 12.38 6.85 -36.92
N ARG A 263 13.54 6.46 -37.51
CA ARG A 263 13.63 5.94 -38.87
C ARG A 263 13.04 4.54 -39.02
N ASP A 264 13.20 3.69 -38.01
CA ASP A 264 12.62 2.34 -38.00
C ASP A 264 11.77 2.10 -36.74
N PRO A 265 10.51 2.56 -36.72
CA PRO A 265 9.59 2.33 -35.62
C PRO A 265 9.36 0.85 -35.31
N SER A 266 9.72 -0.06 -36.20
CA SER A 266 9.59 -1.51 -35.97
C SER A 266 10.60 -2.00 -34.94
N LEU A 267 11.75 -1.36 -34.80
CA LEU A 267 12.75 -1.64 -33.78
C LEU A 267 12.19 -1.33 -32.39
N LEU A 268 11.64 -0.12 -32.22
CA LEU A 268 11.00 0.29 -30.97
C LEU A 268 9.82 -0.61 -30.62
N ARG A 269 8.97 -0.92 -31.61
CA ARG A 269 7.81 -1.81 -31.39
C ARG A 269 8.23 -3.22 -30.95
N ARG A 270 9.28 -3.78 -31.53
CA ARG A 270 9.84 -5.08 -31.11
C ARG A 270 10.40 -5.03 -29.69
N ALA A 271 11.14 -3.96 -29.38
CA ALA A 271 11.68 -3.75 -28.05
C ALA A 271 10.55 -3.60 -27.01
N LEU A 272 9.54 -2.76 -27.27
CA LEU A 272 8.38 -2.57 -26.41
C LEU A 272 7.59 -3.87 -26.22
N ASN A 273 7.30 -4.62 -27.28
CA ASN A 273 6.60 -5.90 -27.17
C ASN A 273 7.38 -6.94 -26.35
N ARG A 274 8.70 -6.86 -26.32
CA ARG A 274 9.55 -7.78 -25.56
C ARG A 274 9.69 -7.39 -24.10
N VAL A 275 9.59 -6.09 -23.82
CA VAL A 275 9.66 -5.53 -22.46
C VAL A 275 8.30 -5.60 -21.75
N PHE A 276 7.22 -5.34 -22.48
CA PHE A 276 5.85 -5.17 -21.94
C PHE A 276 4.87 -6.30 -22.38
N GLY A 277 5.21 -7.13 -23.35
CA GLY A 277 4.44 -8.29 -23.82
C GLY A 277 4.78 -9.53 -23.03
#